data_7f62e62dfc11dad07ea34d7e4859f80a
#
_entry.id   7f62e62dfc11dad07ea34d7e4859f80a
#
_cell.length_a   1.000
_cell.length_b   1.000
_cell.length_c   1.000
_cell.angle_alpha   90.00
_cell.angle_beta   90.00
_cell.angle_gamma   90.00
#
_symmetry.space_group_name_H-M   'P 1'
#
loop_
_entity.id
_entity.type
_entity.pdbx_description
1 polymer ?
#
loop_
_entity_poly.entity_id
_entity_poly.type
_entity_poly.pdbx_seq_one_letter_code
_entity_poly.pdbx_strand_id
1 'polypeptide(L)'
;MQLHELKETIRTATYEEAVAALTDYITANPGDDEALTTRGMRHWGAGKRSLAINDYLAAIAINPASRAREALRAATEILDYRNTDLYNP
;
A
#
# COMPACT_ATOMS: atom_id res chain seq x y z
N MET A 1 -5.21 -14.87 -13.03
CA MET A 1 -5.22 -15.07 -11.56
C MET A 1 -6.03 -13.97 -10.92
N GLN A 2 -6.88 -14.31 -9.99
CA GLN A 2 -7.65 -13.31 -9.25
C GLN A 2 -6.82 -12.81 -8.07
N LEU A 3 -7.16 -11.61 -7.59
CA LEU A 3 -6.39 -10.97 -6.53
C LEU A 3 -6.32 -11.81 -5.25
N HIS A 4 -7.43 -12.43 -4.84
CA HIS A 4 -7.40 -13.23 -3.61
C HIS A 4 -6.46 -14.44 -3.73
N GLU A 5 -6.35 -15.02 -4.92
CA GLU A 5 -5.39 -16.10 -5.16
C GLU A 5 -3.96 -15.58 -5.07
N LEU A 6 -3.73 -14.40 -5.65
CA LEU A 6 -2.42 -13.77 -5.58
C LEU A 6 -2.03 -13.46 -4.15
N LYS A 7 -2.96 -12.92 -3.35
CA LYS A 7 -2.70 -12.64 -1.93
C LYS A 7 -2.26 -13.89 -1.18
N GLU A 8 -2.90 -15.03 -1.44
CA GLU A 8 -2.49 -16.29 -0.83
C GLU A 8 -1.09 -16.71 -1.28
N THR A 9 -0.81 -16.58 -2.58
CA THR A 9 0.47 -16.97 -3.15
C THR A 9 1.61 -16.16 -2.54
N ILE A 10 1.43 -14.85 -2.35
CA ILE A 10 2.50 -13.98 -1.87
C ILE A 10 2.58 -13.90 -0.34
N ARG A 11 1.69 -14.57 0.39
CA ARG A 11 1.67 -14.45 1.84
C ARG A 11 2.99 -14.84 2.48
N THR A 12 3.68 -15.83 1.93
CA THR A 12 4.99 -16.28 2.41
C THR A 12 6.14 -15.80 1.52
N ALA A 13 5.86 -14.95 0.55
CA ALA A 13 6.88 -14.43 -0.36
C ALA A 13 7.69 -13.32 0.31
N THR A 14 8.90 -13.10 -0.20
CA THR A 14 9.69 -11.95 0.23
C THR A 14 9.01 -10.66 -0.23
N TYR A 15 9.44 -9.53 0.35
CA TYR A 15 8.93 -8.23 -0.04
C TYR A 15 9.10 -8.01 -1.56
N GLU A 16 10.30 -8.25 -2.08
CA GLU A 16 10.59 -8.05 -3.50
C GLU A 16 9.72 -8.92 -4.39
N GLU A 17 9.56 -10.18 -4.03
CA GLU A 17 8.72 -11.12 -4.80
C GLU A 17 7.26 -10.69 -4.78
N ALA A 18 6.77 -10.29 -3.62
CA ALA A 18 5.38 -9.86 -3.47
C ALA A 18 5.11 -8.59 -4.28
N VAL A 19 6.00 -7.60 -4.19
CA VAL A 19 5.83 -6.34 -4.92
C VAL A 19 5.90 -6.58 -6.42
N ALA A 20 6.81 -7.44 -6.89
CA ALA A 20 6.91 -7.75 -8.31
C ALA A 20 5.63 -8.40 -8.83
N ALA A 21 5.10 -9.38 -8.09
CA ALA A 21 3.87 -10.06 -8.48
C ALA A 21 2.65 -9.11 -8.49
N LEU A 22 2.56 -8.26 -7.46
CA LEU A 22 1.47 -7.28 -7.39
C LEU A 22 1.59 -6.23 -8.50
N THR A 23 2.80 -5.80 -8.83
CA THR A 23 3.03 -4.85 -9.90
C THR A 23 2.57 -5.42 -11.24
N ASP A 24 2.88 -6.68 -11.52
CA ASP A 24 2.41 -7.35 -12.73
C ASP A 24 0.89 -7.43 -12.76
N TYR A 25 0.29 -7.78 -11.63
CA TYR A 25 -1.16 -7.83 -11.52
C TYR A 25 -1.80 -6.46 -11.77
N ILE A 26 -1.25 -5.41 -11.15
CA ILE A 26 -1.76 -4.04 -11.28
C ILE A 26 -1.63 -3.54 -12.73
N THR A 27 -0.54 -3.89 -13.41
CA THR A 27 -0.35 -3.54 -14.81
C THR A 27 -1.48 -4.12 -15.67
N ALA A 28 -1.90 -5.35 -15.39
CA ALA A 28 -3.00 -6.00 -16.09
C ALA A 28 -4.38 -5.55 -15.59
N ASN A 29 -4.47 -5.00 -14.38
CA ASN A 29 -5.73 -4.61 -13.73
C ASN A 29 -5.59 -3.23 -13.10
N PRO A 30 -5.39 -2.16 -13.90
CA PRO A 30 -5.05 -0.85 -13.36
C PRO A 30 -6.16 -0.18 -12.54
N GLY A 31 -7.39 -0.65 -12.64
CA GLY A 31 -8.51 -0.13 -11.87
C GLY A 31 -8.75 -0.86 -10.55
N ASP A 32 -7.89 -1.80 -10.17
CA ASP A 32 -8.10 -2.59 -8.96
C ASP A 32 -7.46 -1.89 -7.76
N ASP A 33 -8.28 -1.13 -7.02
CA ASP A 33 -7.81 -0.40 -5.85
C ASP A 33 -7.34 -1.31 -4.72
N GLU A 34 -7.92 -2.51 -4.58
CA GLU A 34 -7.48 -3.46 -3.57
C GLU A 34 -6.05 -3.95 -3.83
N ALA A 35 -5.69 -4.14 -5.10
CA ALA A 35 -4.32 -4.54 -5.44
C ALA A 35 -3.32 -3.45 -5.06
N LEU A 36 -3.65 -2.19 -5.34
CA LEU A 36 -2.82 -1.06 -4.95
C LEU A 36 -2.71 -0.96 -3.43
N THR A 37 -3.82 -1.13 -2.72
CA THR A 37 -3.82 -1.12 -1.25
C THR A 37 -2.92 -2.22 -0.70
N THR A 38 -3.01 -3.42 -1.26
CA THR A 38 -2.20 -4.57 -0.84
C THR A 38 -0.71 -4.30 -1.07
N ARG A 39 -0.35 -3.74 -2.23
CA ARG A 39 1.04 -3.39 -2.49
C ARG A 39 1.52 -2.30 -1.54
N GLY A 40 0.69 -1.30 -1.28
CA GLY A 40 1.01 -0.24 -0.33
C GLY A 40 1.28 -0.79 1.06
N MET A 41 0.51 -1.76 1.51
CA MET A 41 0.72 -2.40 2.82
C MET A 41 2.05 -3.15 2.86
N ARG A 42 2.45 -3.79 1.77
CA ARG A 42 3.75 -4.44 1.71
C ARG A 42 4.89 -3.43 1.75
N HIS A 43 4.74 -2.31 1.04
CA HIS A 43 5.71 -1.22 1.11
C HIS A 43 5.83 -0.67 2.53
N TRP A 44 4.70 -0.43 3.19
CA TRP A 44 4.68 0.09 4.55
C TRP A 44 5.42 -0.84 5.51
N GLY A 45 5.12 -2.14 5.44
CA GLY A 45 5.75 -3.14 6.29
C GLY A 45 7.26 -3.25 6.07
N ALA A 46 7.74 -2.88 4.89
CA ALA A 46 9.16 -2.90 4.56
C ALA A 46 9.86 -1.56 4.85
N GLY A 47 9.15 -0.61 5.44
CA GLY A 47 9.69 0.72 5.74
C GLY A 47 9.75 1.66 4.54
N LYS A 48 9.15 1.27 3.41
CA LYS A 48 9.09 2.09 2.20
C LYS A 48 7.86 2.99 2.24
N ARG A 49 7.87 3.96 3.15
CA ARG A 49 6.68 4.73 3.49
C ARG A 49 6.17 5.62 2.37
N SER A 50 7.06 6.27 1.63
CA SER A 50 6.66 7.09 0.49
C SER A 50 5.96 6.27 -0.58
N LEU A 51 6.48 5.07 -0.88
CA LEU A 51 5.88 4.19 -1.87
C LEU A 51 4.51 3.70 -1.39
N ALA A 52 4.37 3.39 -0.10
CA ALA A 52 3.10 2.99 0.47
C ALA A 52 2.05 4.10 0.33
N ILE A 53 2.40 5.32 0.70
CA ILE A 53 1.49 6.45 0.61
C ILE A 53 1.07 6.71 -0.83
N ASN A 54 2.00 6.62 -1.78
CA ASN A 54 1.67 6.78 -3.19
C ASN A 54 0.64 5.73 -3.65
N ASP A 55 0.80 4.49 -3.22
CA ASP A 55 -0.15 3.43 -3.57
C ASP A 55 -1.52 3.65 -2.94
N TYR A 56 -1.56 4.10 -1.66
CA TYR A 56 -2.82 4.41 -1.00
C TYR A 56 -3.55 5.55 -1.70
N LEU A 57 -2.83 6.60 -2.07
CA LEU A 57 -3.43 7.73 -2.79
C LEU A 57 -3.97 7.29 -4.16
N ALA A 58 -3.24 6.45 -4.87
CA ALA A 58 -3.69 5.93 -6.15
C ALA A 58 -4.96 5.08 -5.99
N ALA A 59 -5.02 4.24 -4.95
CA ALA A 59 -6.19 3.43 -4.67
C ALA A 59 -7.42 4.30 -4.40
N ILE A 60 -7.25 5.35 -3.60
CA ILE A 60 -8.34 6.27 -3.25
C ILE A 60 -8.83 7.04 -4.47
N ALA A 61 -7.91 7.40 -5.37
CA ALA A 61 -8.28 8.09 -6.61
C ALA A 61 -9.19 7.21 -7.49
N ILE A 62 -8.96 5.89 -7.47
CA ILE A 62 -9.80 4.94 -8.20
C ILE A 62 -11.14 4.74 -7.49
N ASN A 63 -11.08 4.53 -6.17
CA ASN A 63 -12.25 4.24 -5.35
C ASN A 63 -12.19 5.04 -4.06
N PRO A 64 -12.94 6.15 -3.95
CA PRO A 64 -12.95 6.97 -2.73
C PRO A 64 -13.39 6.22 -1.48
N ALA A 65 -14.07 5.08 -1.63
CA ALA A 65 -14.48 4.25 -0.50
C ALA A 65 -13.48 3.13 -0.21
N SER A 66 -12.31 3.14 -0.85
CA SER A 66 -11.29 2.13 -0.63
C SER A 66 -10.82 2.11 0.83
N ARG A 67 -10.52 0.91 1.33
CA ARG A 67 -9.94 0.78 2.67
C ARG A 67 -8.53 1.38 2.75
N ALA A 68 -7.95 1.76 1.62
CA ALA A 68 -6.70 2.51 1.61
C ALA A 68 -6.82 3.83 2.37
N ARG A 69 -8.03 4.39 2.50
CA ARG A 69 -8.23 5.62 3.28
C ARG A 69 -7.85 5.44 4.75
N GLU A 70 -8.22 4.30 5.34
CA GLU A 70 -7.84 4.02 6.72
C GLU A 70 -6.35 3.76 6.84
N ALA A 71 -5.78 3.05 5.88
CA ALA A 71 -4.33 2.81 5.86
C ALA A 71 -3.56 4.11 5.73
N LEU A 72 -4.02 5.02 4.86
CA LEU A 72 -3.40 6.33 4.69
C LEU A 72 -3.51 7.17 5.95
N ARG A 73 -4.69 7.16 6.59
CA ARG A 73 -4.89 7.91 7.82
C ARG A 73 -3.93 7.43 8.91
N ALA A 74 -3.82 6.11 9.09
CA ALA A 74 -2.92 5.54 10.08
C ALA A 74 -1.46 5.90 9.78
N ALA A 75 -1.07 5.84 8.50
CA ALA A 75 0.27 6.21 8.08
C ALA A 75 0.55 7.69 8.35
N THR A 76 -0.39 8.55 8.03
CA THR A 76 -0.26 10.00 8.24
C THR A 76 -0.16 10.33 9.72
N GLU A 77 -0.96 9.69 10.57
CA GLU A 77 -0.90 9.90 12.01
C GLU A 77 0.48 9.55 12.58
N ILE A 78 1.07 8.46 12.14
CA ILE A 78 2.40 8.05 12.59
C ILE A 78 3.45 9.08 12.14
N LEU A 79 3.38 9.54 10.89
CA LEU A 79 4.32 10.52 10.37
C LEU A 79 4.15 11.87 11.06
N ASP A 80 2.93 12.30 11.32
CA ASP A 80 2.66 13.56 12.02
C ASP A 80 3.20 13.51 13.45
N TYR A 81 3.06 12.39 14.13
CA TYR A 81 3.61 12.22 15.47
C TYR A 81 5.14 12.38 15.45
N ARG A 82 5.81 11.78 14.49
CA ARG A 82 7.26 11.90 14.35
C ARG A 82 7.69 13.31 14.00
N ASN A 83 6.95 13.97 13.12
CA ASN A 83 7.23 15.33 12.70
C ASN A 83 7.06 16.31 13.87
N THR A 84 6.11 16.07 14.75
CA THR A 84 5.92 16.88 15.95
C THR A 84 7.16 16.86 16.81
N ASP A 85 7.80 15.71 16.96
CA ASP A 85 9.05 15.60 17.73
C ASP A 85 10.19 16.37 17.05
N LEU A 86 10.20 16.44 15.73
CA LEU A 86 11.22 17.18 14.98
C LEU A 86 11.06 18.70 15.10
N TYR A 87 9.82 19.18 15.17
CA TYR A 87 9.50 20.61 15.17
C TYR A 87 9.34 21.20 16.57
N ASN A 88 9.33 20.37 17.59
CA ASN A 88 9.25 20.82 18.99
C ASN A 88 10.60 20.62 19.65
N PRO A 89 11.43 21.65 19.65
CA PRO A 89 12.74 21.55 20.33
C PRO A 89 12.60 21.45 21.85
#